data_78675157131ace8ea0c6f4d952dae93b
#
_entry.id   78675157131ace8ea0c6f4d952dae93b
#
_cell.length_a   1.000
_cell.length_b   1.000
_cell.length_c   1.000
_cell.angle_alpha   90.00
_cell.angle_beta   90.00
_cell.angle_gamma   90.00
#
_symmetry.space_group_name_H-M   'P 1'
#
loop_
_entity.id
_entity.type
_entity.pdbx_description
1 polymer ?
#
loop_
_entity_poly.entity_id
_entity_poly.type
_entity_poly.pdbx_seq_one_letter_code
_entity_poly.pdbx_strand_id
1 'polypeptide(L)'
;MNRKLLLLLALLLFSYGLSSCSSDDNSPSEGEQTDTPELFTKRYNPDQSFYSKILGQEIKYSVLLPQEYLSESTGKYGVVFLLHGWGGNQSSWGPSGLNIQSIADAQTSNGSIRPLIYIMPEGFNSYFCNRYDGKFNYMDMFINELVPLIDKRFSQ
;
A
#
# COMPACT_ATOMS: atom_id res chain seq x y z
N MET A 1 60.03 5.58 -18.90
CA MET A 1 60.62 6.42 -17.83
C MET A 1 59.54 6.53 -16.74
N ASN A 2 59.47 5.55 -15.88
CA ASN A 2 59.94 5.45 -14.53
C ASN A 2 59.52 6.59 -13.61
N ARG A 3 58.67 6.27 -12.66
CA ARG A 3 58.81 6.39 -11.18
C ARG A 3 57.48 6.04 -10.57
N LYS A 4 57.34 4.89 -9.97
CA LYS A 4 57.72 4.43 -8.62
C LYS A 4 57.22 5.40 -7.54
N LEU A 5 56.18 4.89 -6.82
CA LEU A 5 56.29 4.36 -5.45
C LEU A 5 56.49 5.44 -4.38
N LEU A 6 55.53 5.64 -3.51
CA LEU A 6 55.78 5.59 -2.06
C LEU A 6 54.50 5.33 -1.27
N LEU A 7 54.48 4.17 -0.65
CA LEU A 7 53.74 3.88 0.57
C LEU A 7 54.27 4.76 1.70
N LEU A 8 53.39 5.29 2.52
CA LEU A 8 53.75 5.54 3.90
C LEU A 8 52.55 5.36 4.81
N LEU A 9 52.65 4.29 5.54
CA LEU A 9 51.99 3.94 6.77
C LEU A 9 52.08 5.07 7.81
N ALA A 10 50.98 5.45 8.39
CA ALA A 10 50.98 6.09 9.68
C ALA A 10 49.84 5.54 10.54
N LEU A 11 50.19 4.48 11.27
CA LEU A 11 49.51 4.09 12.50
C LEU A 11 49.80 5.16 13.55
N LEU A 12 48.77 5.73 14.11
CA LEU A 12 48.86 6.29 15.45
C LEU A 12 47.57 5.99 16.21
N LEU A 13 47.75 5.09 17.13
CA LEU A 13 46.91 4.78 18.26
C LEU A 13 46.64 6.03 19.09
N PHE A 14 45.38 6.28 19.37
CA PHE A 14 45.05 6.99 20.60
C PHE A 14 43.81 6.31 21.20
N SER A 15 44.09 5.55 22.20
CA SER A 15 43.14 5.02 23.14
C SER A 15 42.82 6.05 24.21
N TYR A 16 41.68 5.87 24.81
CA TYR A 16 41.12 6.32 26.07
C TYR A 16 39.94 7.28 25.97
N GLY A 17 38.85 6.79 26.49
CA GLY A 17 37.78 7.60 27.01
C GLY A 17 36.48 6.82 27.16
N LEU A 18 36.37 6.03 28.20
CA LEU A 18 35.19 5.44 28.77
C LEU A 18 34.10 6.48 29.05
N SER A 19 32.86 6.18 28.73
CA SER A 19 31.72 6.21 29.65
C SER A 19 30.44 6.09 28.88
N SER A 20 29.87 4.93 28.83
CA SER A 20 28.69 4.51 29.54
C SER A 20 27.59 5.58 29.67
N CYS A 21 26.55 5.38 28.85
CA CYS A 21 25.17 5.38 29.33
C CYS A 21 24.33 4.66 28.26
N SER A 22 23.95 3.45 28.55
CA SER A 22 22.87 2.74 27.93
C SER A 22 21.55 3.45 28.30
N SER A 23 20.90 3.98 27.30
CA SER A 23 19.47 4.18 27.35
C SER A 23 18.92 3.33 26.23
N ASP A 24 18.39 2.19 26.59
CA ASP A 24 17.57 1.36 25.72
C ASP A 24 16.27 2.11 25.41
N ASP A 25 16.31 3.03 24.47
CA ASP A 25 15.12 3.51 23.78
C ASP A 25 14.79 2.53 22.65
N ASN A 26 14.16 1.44 23.04
CA ASN A 26 13.39 0.60 22.14
C ASN A 26 12.08 1.34 21.80
N SER A 27 12.18 2.43 21.08
CA SER A 27 11.06 2.94 20.29
C SER A 27 10.88 1.99 19.12
N PRO A 28 9.68 1.44 18.91
CA PRO A 28 9.37 0.75 17.67
C PRO A 28 9.65 1.74 16.55
N SER A 29 10.54 1.37 15.62
CA SER A 29 10.75 2.13 14.40
C SER A 29 9.39 2.33 13.77
N GLU A 30 8.92 3.58 13.73
CA GLU A 30 7.81 3.96 12.85
C GLU A 30 8.25 3.51 11.45
N GLY A 31 7.56 2.50 10.94
CA GLY A 31 7.78 2.05 9.59
C GLY A 31 7.46 3.23 8.68
N GLU A 32 8.50 3.92 8.26
CA GLU A 32 8.42 4.95 7.24
C GLU A 32 7.89 4.26 6.00
N GLN A 33 6.60 4.42 5.77
CA GLN A 33 5.91 3.95 4.59
C GLN A 33 6.56 4.70 3.43
N THR A 34 7.48 4.03 2.73
CA THR A 34 8.20 4.62 1.60
C THR A 34 7.19 5.09 0.57
N ASP A 35 7.09 6.40 0.40
CA ASP A 35 6.19 7.11 -0.52
C ASP A 35 6.58 6.92 -2.01
N THR A 36 7.30 5.85 -2.31
CA THR A 36 7.65 5.53 -3.70
C THR A 36 6.40 4.94 -4.37
N PRO A 37 5.90 5.52 -5.45
CA PRO A 37 4.80 4.93 -6.20
C PRO A 37 5.23 3.54 -6.65
N GLU A 38 4.63 2.51 -6.07
CA GLU A 38 4.88 1.15 -6.51
C GLU A 38 4.41 1.02 -7.96
N LEU A 39 5.34 0.76 -8.86
CA LEU A 39 5.04 0.59 -10.27
C LEU A 39 4.30 -0.73 -10.46
N PHE A 40 3.01 -0.67 -10.66
CA PHE A 40 2.22 -1.85 -10.97
C PHE A 40 2.62 -2.42 -12.33
N THR A 41 3.02 -3.68 -12.34
CA THR A 41 3.36 -4.42 -13.57
C THR A 41 2.21 -5.29 -14.08
N LYS A 42 1.15 -5.41 -13.30
CA LYS A 42 -0.05 -6.21 -13.60
C LYS A 42 -1.30 -5.40 -13.34
N ARG A 43 -2.36 -5.73 -14.02
CA ARG A 43 -3.67 -5.08 -13.83
C ARG A 43 -4.31 -5.46 -12.49
N TYR A 44 -4.31 -6.74 -12.14
CA TYR A 44 -4.82 -7.21 -10.85
C TYR A 44 -3.65 -7.42 -9.88
N ASN A 45 -3.69 -6.70 -8.78
CA ASN A 45 -2.68 -6.69 -7.73
C ASN A 45 -3.34 -7.05 -6.41
N PRO A 46 -3.35 -8.35 -6.05
CA PRO A 46 -3.82 -8.80 -4.74
C PRO A 46 -2.83 -8.41 -3.64
N ASP A 47 -3.29 -8.47 -2.40
CA ASP A 47 -2.44 -8.42 -1.20
C ASP A 47 -1.60 -7.14 -1.04
N GLN A 48 -2.09 -6.02 -1.55
CA GLN A 48 -1.60 -4.72 -1.13
C GLN A 48 -1.99 -4.52 0.34
N SER A 49 -1.17 -3.80 1.10
CA SER A 49 -1.49 -3.51 2.50
C SER A 49 -1.03 -2.13 2.93
N PHE A 50 -1.58 -1.66 4.01
CA PHE A 50 -1.11 -0.50 4.77
C PHE A 50 -1.37 -0.71 6.25
N TYR A 51 -0.56 -0.09 7.09
CA TYR A 51 -0.79 -0.12 8.53
C TYR A 51 -1.80 0.96 8.92
N SER A 52 -2.92 0.54 9.48
CA SER A 52 -3.92 1.45 10.04
C SER A 52 -3.57 1.84 11.47
N LYS A 53 -3.38 3.11 11.72
CA LYS A 53 -3.19 3.64 13.08
C LYS A 53 -4.49 3.57 13.89
N ILE A 54 -5.64 3.76 13.23
CA ILE A 54 -6.97 3.71 13.85
C ILE A 54 -7.30 2.30 14.33
N LEU A 55 -6.96 1.27 13.53
CA LEU A 55 -7.23 -0.13 13.89
C LEU A 55 -6.06 -0.83 14.56
N GLY A 56 -4.85 -0.22 14.57
CA GLY A 56 -3.64 -0.77 15.17
C GLY A 56 -3.13 -2.04 14.49
N GLN A 57 -3.41 -2.22 13.19
CA GLN A 57 -3.04 -3.43 12.43
C GLN A 57 -2.89 -3.17 10.94
N GLU A 58 -2.27 -4.13 10.24
CA GLU A 58 -2.25 -4.10 8.77
C GLU A 58 -3.63 -4.41 8.18
N ILE A 59 -4.00 -3.61 7.17
CA ILE A 59 -5.22 -3.76 6.41
C ILE A 59 -4.85 -4.11 4.98
N LYS A 60 -5.31 -5.26 4.51
CA LYS A 60 -5.11 -5.70 3.14
C LYS A 60 -6.14 -5.09 2.21
N TYR A 61 -5.75 -4.90 0.97
CA TYR A 61 -6.66 -4.54 -0.12
C TYR A 61 -6.11 -5.06 -1.45
N SER A 62 -6.99 -5.30 -2.41
CA SER A 62 -6.61 -5.61 -3.78
C SER A 62 -6.90 -4.43 -4.69
N VAL A 63 -6.14 -4.32 -5.77
CA VAL A 63 -6.29 -3.27 -6.79
C VAL A 63 -6.50 -3.92 -8.14
N LEU A 64 -7.51 -3.46 -8.87
CA LEU A 64 -7.66 -3.74 -10.29
C LEU A 64 -7.54 -2.43 -11.08
N LEU A 65 -6.60 -2.40 -12.00
CA LEU A 65 -6.34 -1.28 -12.90
C LEU A 65 -7.08 -1.45 -14.22
N PRO A 66 -7.52 -0.37 -14.86
CA PRO A 66 -8.08 -0.43 -16.20
C PRO A 66 -7.04 -0.88 -17.22
N GLN A 67 -7.49 -1.31 -18.41
CA GLN A 67 -6.60 -1.90 -19.41
C GLN A 67 -5.51 -0.94 -19.88
N GLU A 68 -5.85 0.33 -19.98
CA GLU A 68 -4.99 1.39 -20.50
C GLU A 68 -3.94 1.87 -19.47
N TYR A 69 -4.14 1.61 -18.19
CA TYR A 69 -3.34 2.16 -17.11
C TYR A 69 -1.83 1.86 -17.25
N LEU A 70 -1.49 0.67 -17.72
CA LEU A 70 -0.10 0.24 -17.86
C LEU A 70 0.58 0.78 -19.15
N SER A 71 -0.20 1.26 -20.09
CA SER A 71 0.29 1.80 -21.37
C SER A 71 0.25 3.34 -21.46
N GLU A 72 -0.63 3.97 -20.68
CA GLU A 72 -0.86 5.42 -20.71
C GLU A 72 -0.71 6.01 -19.30
N SER A 73 0.42 6.66 -19.05
CA SER A 73 0.75 7.21 -17.73
C SER A 73 0.01 8.50 -17.35
N THR A 74 -0.84 9.04 -18.22
CA THR A 74 -1.45 10.38 -18.04
C THR A 74 -2.97 10.36 -17.83
N GLY A 75 -3.59 9.19 -17.80
CA GLY A 75 -5.04 9.07 -17.63
C GLY A 75 -5.46 9.31 -16.18
N LYS A 76 -6.45 10.20 -16.01
CA LYS A 76 -7.14 10.33 -14.71
C LYS A 76 -8.31 9.36 -14.67
N TYR A 77 -8.27 8.43 -13.74
CA TYR A 77 -9.29 7.40 -13.57
C TYR A 77 -10.11 7.64 -12.31
N GLY A 78 -11.41 7.44 -12.40
CA GLY A 78 -12.24 7.37 -11.19
C GLY A 78 -11.93 6.11 -10.39
N VAL A 79 -12.08 6.20 -9.07
CA VAL A 79 -11.88 5.08 -8.16
C VAL A 79 -13.23 4.57 -7.67
N VAL A 80 -13.38 3.25 -7.62
CA VAL A 80 -14.54 2.56 -7.05
C VAL A 80 -14.06 1.59 -5.98
N PHE A 81 -14.65 1.68 -4.79
CA PHE A 81 -14.44 0.73 -3.72
C PHE A 81 -15.49 -0.38 -3.80
N LEU A 82 -15.04 -1.63 -3.94
CA LEU A 82 -15.90 -2.82 -3.94
C LEU A 82 -15.81 -3.53 -2.60
N LEU A 83 -16.89 -3.51 -1.87
CA LEU A 83 -16.99 -4.08 -0.54
C LEU A 83 -17.52 -5.51 -0.65
N HIS A 84 -16.85 -6.48 -0.03
CA HIS A 84 -17.27 -7.89 -0.03
C HIS A 84 -18.41 -8.14 0.97
N GLY A 85 -19.10 -9.28 0.81
CA GLY A 85 -20.11 -9.73 1.76
C GLY A 85 -19.51 -10.37 3.03
N TRP A 86 -20.37 -10.73 3.95
CA TRP A 86 -19.99 -11.47 5.17
C TRP A 86 -19.18 -12.72 4.84
N GLY A 87 -18.08 -12.93 5.58
CA GLY A 87 -17.17 -14.05 5.36
C GLY A 87 -16.26 -13.95 4.13
N GLY A 88 -16.36 -12.86 3.36
CA GLY A 88 -15.44 -12.57 2.26
C GLY A 88 -14.15 -11.87 2.75
N ASN A 89 -13.33 -11.47 1.77
CA ASN A 89 -12.08 -10.74 1.98
C ASN A 89 -11.73 -9.88 0.74
N GLN A 90 -10.58 -9.24 0.74
CA GLN A 90 -10.10 -8.40 -0.37
C GLN A 90 -9.99 -9.12 -1.73
N SER A 91 -9.94 -10.46 -1.75
CA SER A 91 -9.82 -11.24 -2.99
C SER A 91 -11.17 -11.74 -3.54
N SER A 92 -12.28 -11.49 -2.85
CA SER A 92 -13.61 -12.00 -3.20
C SER A 92 -14.08 -11.54 -4.60
N TRP A 93 -13.63 -10.38 -5.05
CA TRP A 93 -13.92 -9.82 -6.37
C TRP A 93 -12.87 -10.20 -7.43
N GLY A 94 -11.77 -10.85 -7.03
CA GLY A 94 -10.66 -11.22 -7.89
C GLY A 94 -10.97 -12.40 -8.84
N PRO A 95 -9.94 -12.88 -9.58
CA PRO A 95 -10.08 -13.92 -10.59
C PRO A 95 -10.64 -15.26 -10.07
N SER A 96 -10.33 -15.62 -8.83
CA SER A 96 -10.85 -16.83 -8.18
C SER A 96 -12.23 -16.67 -7.54
N GLY A 97 -12.75 -15.45 -7.51
CA GLY A 97 -14.07 -15.12 -6.97
C GLY A 97 -15.03 -14.67 -8.08
N LEU A 98 -15.58 -13.47 -7.97
CA LEU A 98 -16.57 -12.92 -8.91
C LEU A 98 -15.95 -12.39 -10.22
N ASN A 99 -14.62 -12.42 -10.35
CA ASN A 99 -13.88 -12.00 -11.53
C ASN A 99 -14.32 -10.63 -12.09
N ILE A 100 -14.29 -9.61 -11.25
CA ILE A 100 -14.67 -8.23 -11.60
C ILE A 100 -13.93 -7.70 -12.82
N GLN A 101 -12.72 -8.19 -13.09
CA GLN A 101 -11.94 -7.79 -14.27
C GLN A 101 -12.70 -8.09 -15.57
N SER A 102 -13.23 -9.28 -15.71
CA SER A 102 -14.00 -9.67 -16.90
C SER A 102 -15.25 -8.81 -17.09
N ILE A 103 -15.94 -8.51 -15.99
CA ILE A 103 -17.15 -7.66 -15.99
C ILE A 103 -16.78 -6.22 -16.38
N ALA A 104 -15.76 -5.65 -15.74
CA ALA A 104 -15.32 -4.29 -16.00
C ALA A 104 -14.84 -4.12 -17.46
N ASP A 105 -14.07 -5.07 -17.97
CA ASP A 105 -13.59 -5.05 -19.36
C ASP A 105 -14.72 -5.11 -20.36
N ALA A 106 -15.70 -5.98 -20.15
CA ALA A 106 -16.89 -6.07 -21.03
C ALA A 106 -17.69 -4.77 -21.03
N GLN A 107 -17.92 -4.17 -19.87
CA GLN A 107 -18.69 -2.93 -19.74
C GLN A 107 -17.92 -1.70 -20.27
N THR A 108 -16.62 -1.67 -20.15
CA THR A 108 -15.78 -0.61 -20.73
C THR A 108 -15.72 -0.74 -22.24
N SER A 109 -15.53 -1.95 -22.78
CA SER A 109 -15.44 -2.21 -24.22
C SER A 109 -16.73 -1.89 -24.97
N ASN A 110 -17.90 -2.06 -24.36
CA ASN A 110 -19.17 -1.70 -24.97
C ASN A 110 -19.60 -0.24 -24.69
N GLY A 111 -18.78 0.54 -24.01
CA GLY A 111 -19.02 1.95 -23.71
C GLY A 111 -20.04 2.21 -22.61
N SER A 112 -20.48 1.19 -21.87
CA SER A 112 -21.43 1.35 -20.76
C SER A 112 -20.85 2.07 -19.55
N ILE A 113 -19.54 1.89 -19.31
CA ILE A 113 -18.79 2.61 -18.29
C ILE A 113 -17.46 3.12 -18.85
N ARG A 114 -16.95 4.19 -18.26
CA ARG A 114 -15.57 4.62 -18.52
C ARG A 114 -14.57 3.72 -17.77
N PRO A 115 -13.28 3.69 -18.17
CA PRO A 115 -12.25 3.00 -17.42
C PRO A 115 -12.16 3.49 -15.98
N LEU A 116 -12.08 2.55 -15.03
CA LEU A 116 -12.08 2.82 -13.59
C LEU A 116 -11.01 1.99 -12.90
N ILE A 117 -10.51 2.50 -11.77
CA ILE A 117 -9.70 1.75 -10.81
C ILE A 117 -10.64 1.17 -9.75
N TYR A 118 -10.49 -0.12 -9.45
CA TYR A 118 -11.27 -0.78 -8.41
C TYR A 118 -10.37 -1.11 -7.23
N ILE A 119 -10.78 -0.70 -6.05
CA ILE A 119 -10.13 -0.99 -4.77
C ILE A 119 -11.04 -1.90 -3.97
N MET A 120 -10.49 -3.01 -3.53
CA MET A 120 -11.23 -4.06 -2.82
C MET A 120 -10.60 -4.25 -1.44
N PRO A 121 -11.06 -3.53 -0.41
CA PRO A 121 -10.48 -3.63 0.91
C PRO A 121 -10.93 -4.90 1.66
N GLU A 122 -10.06 -5.41 2.55
CA GLU A 122 -10.45 -6.36 3.57
C GLU A 122 -11.37 -5.67 4.58
N GLY A 123 -12.58 -6.18 4.72
CA GLY A 123 -13.59 -5.62 5.62
C GLY A 123 -13.78 -6.43 6.88
N PHE A 124 -13.09 -7.56 6.98
CA PHE A 124 -13.35 -8.53 8.06
C PHE A 124 -14.85 -8.88 8.11
N ASN A 125 -15.40 -9.11 9.28
CA ASN A 125 -16.83 -9.25 9.50
C ASN A 125 -17.41 -7.99 10.20
N SER A 126 -16.96 -6.80 9.79
CA SER A 126 -17.32 -5.52 10.41
C SER A 126 -18.56 -4.85 9.81
N TYR A 127 -19.10 -5.38 8.70
CA TYR A 127 -20.08 -4.68 7.85
C TYR A 127 -19.57 -3.29 7.40
N PHE A 128 -18.24 -3.08 7.41
CA PHE A 128 -17.60 -1.81 7.07
C PHE A 128 -18.03 -0.63 7.96
N CYS A 129 -18.50 -0.93 9.17
CA CYS A 129 -18.99 0.03 10.14
C CYS A 129 -18.09 0.06 11.38
N ASN A 130 -18.16 1.16 12.13
CA ASN A 130 -17.60 1.21 13.48
C ASN A 130 -18.40 0.32 14.42
N ARG A 131 -17.71 -0.42 15.27
CA ARG A 131 -18.39 -1.14 16.35
C ARG A 131 -18.91 -0.15 17.39
N TYR A 132 -20.08 -0.44 17.94
CA TYR A 132 -20.73 0.40 18.94
C TYR A 132 -19.90 0.55 20.24
N ASP A 133 -19.03 -0.42 20.53
CA ASP A 133 -18.15 -0.41 21.70
C ASP A 133 -16.85 0.38 21.49
N GLY A 134 -16.66 0.96 20.31
CA GLY A 134 -15.48 1.73 19.94
C GLY A 134 -14.19 0.95 19.78
N LYS A 135 -14.23 -0.41 19.89
CA LYS A 135 -13.03 -1.24 19.84
C LYS A 135 -12.57 -1.58 18.42
N PHE A 136 -13.39 -1.30 17.41
CA PHE A 136 -13.05 -1.56 16.01
C PHE A 136 -13.73 -0.51 15.13
N ASN A 137 -13.04 0.58 14.84
CA ASN A 137 -13.59 1.75 14.16
C ASN A 137 -13.28 1.68 12.66
N TYR A 138 -13.89 0.69 11.98
CA TYR A 138 -13.62 0.43 10.57
C TYR A 138 -13.97 1.60 9.65
N MET A 139 -15.13 2.22 9.83
CA MET A 139 -15.56 3.35 9.01
C MET A 139 -14.61 4.54 9.14
N ASP A 140 -14.13 4.81 10.35
CA ASP A 140 -13.16 5.89 10.60
C ASP A 140 -11.83 5.60 9.88
N MET A 141 -11.32 4.37 9.95
CA MET A 141 -10.14 3.94 9.21
C MET A 141 -10.36 4.10 7.70
N PHE A 142 -11.49 3.62 7.21
CA PHE A 142 -11.81 3.67 5.78
C PHE A 142 -11.79 5.10 5.23
N ILE A 143 -12.46 6.02 5.93
CA ILE A 143 -12.59 7.42 5.47
C ILE A 143 -11.33 8.24 5.74
N ASN A 144 -10.67 8.05 6.88
CA ASN A 144 -9.58 8.93 7.29
C ASN A 144 -8.20 8.40 6.95
N GLU A 145 -8.06 7.11 6.61
CA GLU A 145 -6.77 6.51 6.25
C GLU A 145 -6.79 5.90 4.84
N LEU A 146 -7.71 4.96 4.54
CA LEU A 146 -7.69 4.26 3.26
C LEU A 146 -8.04 5.18 2.08
N VAL A 147 -9.13 5.93 2.14
CA VAL A 147 -9.52 6.81 1.03
C VAL A 147 -8.43 7.84 0.71
N PRO A 148 -7.86 8.59 1.68
CA PRO A 148 -6.76 9.50 1.40
C PRO A 148 -5.50 8.81 0.86
N LEU A 149 -5.18 7.60 1.33
CA LEU A 149 -4.06 6.81 0.80
C LEU A 149 -4.26 6.49 -0.68
N ILE A 150 -5.45 6.04 -1.05
CA ILE A 150 -5.79 5.70 -2.43
C ILE A 150 -5.83 6.94 -3.33
N ASP A 151 -6.40 8.04 -2.85
CA ASP A 151 -6.41 9.30 -3.57
C ASP A 151 -4.98 9.77 -3.85
N LYS A 152 -4.11 9.76 -2.85
CA LYS A 152 -2.69 10.13 -3.03
C LYS A 152 -1.98 9.21 -4.04
N ARG A 153 -2.26 7.91 -4.00
CA ARG A 153 -1.61 6.91 -4.86
C ARG A 153 -2.04 7.00 -6.32
N PHE A 154 -3.27 7.38 -6.60
CA PHE A 154 -3.87 7.35 -7.93
C PHE A 154 -4.29 8.72 -8.48
N SER A 155 -4.04 9.82 -7.77
CA SER A 155 -4.37 11.20 -8.19
C SER A 155 -3.27 11.84 -9.02
N GLN A 156 -2.74 11.16 -10.01
CA GLN A 156 -1.76 11.75 -10.94
C GLN A 156 -2.43 12.52 -12.08
#